data_a59fdd15138f16fe9af55d0a5e578aea
#
_entry.id   a59fdd15138f16fe9af55d0a5e578aea
#
_cell.length_a   1.000
_cell.length_b   1.000
_cell.length_c   1.000
_cell.angle_alpha   90.00
_cell.angle_beta   90.00
_cell.angle_gamma   90.00
#
_symmetry.space_group_name_H-M   'P 1'
#
loop_
_entity.id
_entity.type
_entity.pdbx_description
1 polymer ?
#
loop_
_entity_poly.entity_id
_entity_poly.type
_entity_poly.pdbx_seq_one_letter_code
_entity_poly.pdbx_strand_id
1 'polypeptide(L)'
;VAETTQDIAQLAKGGRTNVAGFILRLAARIPFLFIAGRLYGPDLVGRFAIAVVVVELAALVATLGLKRGLAQALSRTDRPHVHVVADGLVVAAVMSLVASAVLWTVPEIMYPNTPIVGLDRWLGLIVLAIAWSDVSLAALAYRLNVKAAVTARAVVEPWTISIAAWVFSFFTVKDGLVLSYVASMTAALIASIVPLVRSYGLPRGWTPRFAELIVMVRDNVPLAGADAFEWGSRNVDRFILGVMFEPKIVGIYYMAQQVASLPQKLKTSFDPILGPVITQSLAANDLPAIARQVRQVAFWIIAAQGCLTLMGSIPGEAVMGIVGPQFVAGTAALAFLLTAEVLASPGAVCETALVYTARHRNLLISAVMLAFQIGLSFALIFWMRALGWPATYQAAGPAIALMVSLALTSVIKAWLLGRILSAPVSPLRWPLVWATLAAIIVGAAFTSLPARLEWVEIVVGIPAIAGVYLFILWRWAFGPADRALFGKMPSAEEASLPNVGAPAR
;
A
#
# COMPACT_ATOMS: atom_id res chain seq x y z
N VAL A 1 -2.64 -13.27 32.52
CA VAL A 1 -3.96 -12.79 32.03
C VAL A 1 -4.01 -11.27 32.03
N ALA A 2 -3.59 -10.57 33.10
CA ALA A 2 -3.61 -9.10 33.16
C ALA A 2 -2.64 -8.43 32.15
N GLU A 3 -1.45 -8.98 31.97
CA GLU A 3 -0.43 -8.51 31.02
C GLU A 3 -0.89 -8.60 29.57
N THR A 4 -1.55 -9.72 29.21
CA THR A 4 -2.10 -9.96 27.86
C THR A 4 -3.23 -8.97 27.52
N THR A 5 -3.99 -8.52 28.54
CA THR A 5 -5.06 -7.54 28.35
C THR A 5 -4.49 -6.13 28.14
N GLN A 6 -3.36 -5.80 28.77
CA GLN A 6 -2.65 -4.54 28.56
C GLN A 6 -2.05 -4.44 27.14
N ASP A 7 -1.45 -5.51 26.63
CA ASP A 7 -0.90 -5.55 25.28
C ASP A 7 -1.97 -5.34 24.21
N ILE A 8 -3.13 -6.01 24.37
CA ILE A 8 -4.26 -5.84 23.45
C ILE A 8 -4.83 -4.43 23.54
N ALA A 9 -4.89 -3.83 24.72
CA ALA A 9 -5.33 -2.46 24.90
C ALA A 9 -4.39 -1.43 24.25
N GLN A 10 -3.07 -1.64 24.31
CA GLN A 10 -2.07 -0.81 23.61
C GLN A 10 -2.22 -0.94 22.10
N LEU A 11 -2.40 -2.15 21.57
CA LEU A 11 -2.66 -2.41 20.16
C LEU A 11 -3.94 -1.70 19.69
N ALA A 12 -5.01 -1.75 20.48
CA ALA A 12 -6.28 -1.11 20.18
C ALA A 12 -6.18 0.42 20.18
N LYS A 13 -5.48 1.00 21.17
CA LYS A 13 -5.28 2.46 21.27
C LYS A 13 -4.46 3.01 20.10
N GLY A 14 -3.37 2.35 19.75
CA GLY A 14 -2.55 2.74 18.61
C GLY A 14 -3.29 2.59 17.28
N GLY A 15 -4.06 1.51 17.11
CA GLY A 15 -4.89 1.29 15.93
C GLY A 15 -5.90 2.42 15.68
N ARG A 16 -6.60 2.90 16.73
CA ARG A 16 -7.56 4.02 16.61
C ARG A 16 -6.92 5.33 16.14
N THR A 17 -5.75 5.67 16.67
CA THR A 17 -5.03 6.90 16.26
C THR A 17 -4.62 6.82 14.79
N ASN A 18 -4.21 5.64 14.33
CA ASN A 18 -3.83 5.43 12.94
C ASN A 18 -5.02 5.42 11.97
N VAL A 19 -6.22 5.00 12.40
CA VAL A 19 -7.44 5.06 11.57
C VAL A 19 -7.81 6.50 11.22
N ALA A 20 -7.66 7.45 12.11
CA ALA A 20 -7.89 8.87 11.80
C ALA A 20 -6.92 9.38 10.72
N GLY A 21 -5.64 9.03 10.82
CA GLY A 21 -4.65 9.33 9.79
C GLY A 21 -4.94 8.63 8.45
N PHE A 22 -5.52 7.43 8.50
CA PHE A 22 -5.98 6.70 7.32
C PHE A 22 -7.11 7.45 6.61
N ILE A 23 -8.15 7.87 7.32
CA ILE A 23 -9.29 8.61 6.75
C ILE A 23 -8.81 9.91 6.09
N LEU A 24 -7.87 10.63 6.71
CA LEU A 24 -7.31 11.86 6.14
C LEU A 24 -6.58 11.59 4.82
N ARG A 25 -5.77 10.52 4.75
CA ARG A 25 -5.09 10.12 3.50
C ARG A 25 -6.06 9.68 2.42
N LEU A 26 -7.13 8.98 2.81
CA LEU A 26 -8.19 8.54 1.93
C LEU A 26 -8.91 9.74 1.30
N ALA A 27 -9.37 10.68 2.12
CA ALA A 27 -10.02 11.89 1.67
C ALA A 27 -9.15 12.72 0.71
N ALA A 28 -7.83 12.73 0.91
CA ALA A 28 -6.90 13.45 0.06
C ALA A 28 -6.68 12.80 -1.33
N ARG A 29 -6.93 11.49 -1.48
CA ARG A 29 -6.74 10.75 -2.76
C ARG A 29 -7.97 10.73 -3.66
N ILE A 30 -9.16 10.71 -3.08
CA ILE A 30 -10.42 10.61 -3.83
C ILE A 30 -10.56 11.72 -4.89
N PRO A 31 -10.26 13.01 -4.60
CA PRO A 31 -10.39 14.06 -5.60
C PRO A 31 -9.55 13.82 -6.85
N PHE A 32 -8.31 13.33 -6.68
CA PHE A 32 -7.44 13.03 -7.81
C PHE A 32 -8.03 11.94 -8.72
N LEU A 33 -8.58 10.87 -8.15
CA LEU A 33 -9.19 9.78 -8.94
C LEU A 33 -10.35 10.28 -9.77
N PHE A 34 -11.20 11.12 -9.19
CA PHE A 34 -12.34 11.73 -9.86
C PHE A 34 -11.90 12.67 -10.98
N ILE A 35 -10.94 13.57 -10.71
CA ILE A 35 -10.41 14.53 -11.67
C ILE A 35 -9.71 13.79 -12.82
N ALA A 36 -8.79 12.88 -12.51
CA ALA A 36 -8.04 12.13 -13.51
C ALA A 36 -8.96 11.28 -14.40
N GLY A 37 -9.95 10.60 -13.81
CA GLY A 37 -10.88 9.77 -14.56
C GLY A 37 -11.79 10.58 -15.48
N ARG A 38 -12.38 11.66 -14.98
CA ARG A 38 -13.40 12.40 -15.74
C ARG A 38 -12.85 13.44 -16.72
N LEU A 39 -11.72 14.07 -16.40
CA LEU A 39 -11.17 15.15 -17.24
C LEU A 39 -10.12 14.65 -18.22
N TYR A 40 -9.36 13.60 -17.89
CA TYR A 40 -8.25 13.13 -18.73
C TYR A 40 -8.57 11.84 -19.49
N GLY A 41 -9.39 10.98 -18.93
CA GLY A 41 -9.78 9.72 -19.58
C GLY A 41 -8.74 8.60 -19.48
N PRO A 42 -9.10 7.37 -19.92
CA PRO A 42 -8.31 6.18 -19.67
C PRO A 42 -6.98 6.15 -20.42
N ASP A 43 -6.87 6.72 -21.62
CA ASP A 43 -5.64 6.73 -22.41
C ASP A 43 -4.54 7.55 -21.73
N LEU A 44 -4.84 8.79 -21.33
CA LEU A 44 -3.85 9.67 -20.67
C LEU A 44 -3.51 9.16 -19.27
N VAL A 45 -4.52 8.63 -18.55
CA VAL A 45 -4.30 8.00 -17.25
C VAL A 45 -3.40 6.77 -17.37
N GLY A 46 -3.57 5.95 -18.41
CA GLY A 46 -2.74 4.78 -18.64
C GLY A 46 -1.30 5.13 -19.00
N ARG A 47 -1.10 6.09 -19.90
CA ARG A 47 0.24 6.64 -20.20
C ARG A 47 0.93 7.14 -18.93
N PHE A 48 0.23 7.94 -18.16
CA PHE A 48 0.70 8.46 -16.88
C PHE A 48 1.05 7.32 -15.90
N ALA A 49 0.20 6.33 -15.76
CA ALA A 49 0.39 5.22 -14.85
C ALA A 49 1.65 4.39 -15.14
N ILE A 50 1.91 4.09 -16.42
CA ILE A 50 3.10 3.35 -16.85
C ILE A 50 4.36 4.19 -16.57
N ALA A 51 4.36 5.44 -16.97
CA ALA A 51 5.51 6.32 -16.81
C ALA A 51 5.86 6.55 -15.34
N VAL A 52 4.87 6.80 -14.48
CA VAL A 52 5.07 7.01 -13.04
C VAL A 52 5.65 5.77 -12.37
N VAL A 53 5.21 4.56 -12.73
CA VAL A 53 5.77 3.32 -12.18
C VAL A 53 7.27 3.23 -12.47
N VAL A 54 7.70 3.56 -13.68
CA VAL A 54 9.12 3.53 -14.06
C VAL A 54 9.91 4.61 -13.33
N VAL A 55 9.37 5.83 -13.26
CA VAL A 55 10.01 6.95 -12.57
C VAL A 55 10.14 6.72 -11.07
N GLU A 56 9.10 6.15 -10.43
CA GLU A 56 9.15 5.78 -9.01
C GLU A 56 10.19 4.68 -8.74
N LEU A 57 10.31 3.68 -9.62
CA LEU A 57 11.36 2.67 -9.51
C LEU A 57 12.75 3.30 -9.66
N ALA A 58 12.93 4.17 -10.66
CA ALA A 58 14.18 4.88 -10.87
C ALA A 58 14.56 5.74 -9.65
N ALA A 59 13.59 6.44 -9.04
CA ALA A 59 13.79 7.21 -7.84
C ALA A 59 14.15 6.33 -6.62
N LEU A 60 13.49 5.19 -6.48
CA LEU A 60 13.79 4.22 -5.43
C LEU A 60 15.23 3.70 -5.55
N VAL A 61 15.65 3.32 -6.75
CA VAL A 61 17.03 2.91 -7.02
C VAL A 61 18.01 4.05 -6.77
N ALA A 62 17.65 5.29 -7.15
CA ALA A 62 18.46 6.48 -6.93
C ALA A 62 18.65 6.83 -5.44
N THR A 63 17.71 6.48 -4.56
CA THR A 63 17.90 6.63 -3.10
C THR A 63 18.92 5.65 -2.55
N LEU A 64 19.31 4.59 -3.29
CA LEU A 64 20.27 3.57 -2.85
C LEU A 64 19.99 3.01 -1.46
N GLY A 65 18.72 2.80 -1.09
CA GLY A 65 18.36 2.27 0.22
C GLY A 65 18.59 3.24 1.39
N LEU A 66 19.01 4.48 1.16
CA LEU A 66 19.21 5.52 2.18
C LEU A 66 17.94 5.81 2.98
N LYS A 67 16.77 5.48 2.45
CA LYS A 67 15.50 5.55 3.18
C LYS A 67 15.52 4.74 4.49
N ARG A 68 16.27 3.64 4.54
CA ARG A 68 16.47 2.79 5.73
C ARG A 68 17.88 2.93 6.30
N GLY A 69 18.88 2.97 5.44
CA GLY A 69 20.30 2.94 5.84
C GLY A 69 20.81 4.24 6.43
N LEU A 70 20.19 5.40 6.12
CA LEU A 70 20.63 6.68 6.64
C LEU A 70 20.54 6.74 8.18
N ALA A 71 19.51 6.15 8.78
CA ALA A 71 19.39 6.09 10.23
C ALA A 71 20.55 5.31 10.87
N GLN A 72 20.99 4.22 10.24
CA GLN A 72 22.13 3.43 10.68
C GLN A 72 23.44 4.21 10.52
N ALA A 73 23.62 4.93 9.42
CA ALA A 73 24.77 5.80 9.21
C ALA A 73 24.85 6.90 10.26
N LEU A 74 23.71 7.55 10.58
CA LEU A 74 23.63 8.59 11.60
C LEU A 74 23.88 8.07 13.03
N SER A 75 23.51 6.82 13.34
CA SER A 75 23.72 6.23 14.67
C SER A 75 25.15 5.76 14.93
N ARG A 76 25.96 5.55 13.88
CA ARG A 76 27.32 5.02 13.97
C ARG A 76 28.42 6.07 13.76
N THR A 77 28.04 7.31 13.47
CA THR A 77 29.01 8.37 13.12
C THR A 77 29.35 9.23 14.30
N ASP A 78 30.63 9.63 14.38
CA ASP A 78 31.11 10.69 15.28
C ASP A 78 31.12 12.07 14.61
N ARG A 79 30.77 12.14 13.31
CA ARG A 79 30.70 13.38 12.53
C ARG A 79 29.40 14.13 12.81
N PRO A 80 29.36 15.46 12.56
CA PRO A 80 28.12 16.22 12.63
C PRO A 80 27.05 15.58 11.72
N HIS A 81 25.89 15.27 12.27
CA HIS A 81 24.81 14.60 11.53
C HIS A 81 24.40 15.33 10.24
N VAL A 82 24.51 16.68 10.24
CA VAL A 82 24.22 17.49 9.04
C VAL A 82 25.15 17.15 7.87
N HIS A 83 26.42 16.79 8.14
CA HIS A 83 27.38 16.41 7.11
C HIS A 83 27.04 15.04 6.51
N VAL A 84 26.63 14.08 7.34
CA VAL A 84 26.21 12.73 6.88
C VAL A 84 24.91 12.82 6.06
N VAL A 85 23.99 13.69 6.47
CA VAL A 85 22.77 13.96 5.68
C VAL A 85 23.14 14.60 4.34
N ALA A 86 24.08 15.55 4.31
CA ALA A 86 24.56 16.15 3.07
C ALA A 86 25.23 15.11 2.15
N ASP A 87 26.06 14.21 2.70
CA ASP A 87 26.63 13.09 1.96
C ASP A 87 25.53 12.22 1.32
N GLY A 88 24.50 11.87 2.08
CA GLY A 88 23.33 11.10 1.57
C GLY A 88 22.57 11.82 0.46
N LEU A 89 22.36 13.14 0.59
CA LEU A 89 21.72 13.94 -0.45
C LEU A 89 22.57 14.04 -1.73
N VAL A 90 23.91 14.12 -1.59
CA VAL A 90 24.81 14.11 -2.75
C VAL A 90 24.81 12.76 -3.46
N VAL A 91 24.87 11.65 -2.71
CA VAL A 91 24.76 10.32 -3.29
C VAL A 91 23.43 10.17 -4.06
N ALA A 92 22.32 10.54 -3.42
CA ALA A 92 21.01 10.50 -4.07
C ALA A 92 20.93 11.41 -5.29
N ALA A 93 21.58 12.60 -5.28
CA ALA A 93 21.63 13.51 -6.42
C ALA A 93 22.38 12.90 -7.62
N VAL A 94 23.58 12.37 -7.38
CA VAL A 94 24.39 11.75 -8.44
C VAL A 94 23.64 10.57 -9.07
N MET A 95 23.07 9.69 -8.25
CA MET A 95 22.29 8.55 -8.74
C MET A 95 21.01 8.98 -9.45
N SER A 96 20.35 10.04 -8.98
CA SER A 96 19.17 10.61 -9.64
C SER A 96 19.51 11.22 -11.00
N LEU A 97 20.65 11.90 -11.11
CA LEU A 97 21.12 12.43 -12.39
C LEU A 97 21.41 11.30 -13.39
N VAL A 98 22.05 10.24 -12.95
CA VAL A 98 22.29 9.05 -13.80
C VAL A 98 20.96 8.43 -14.24
N ALA A 99 20.04 8.19 -13.30
CA ALA A 99 18.73 7.62 -13.62
C ALA A 99 17.92 8.54 -14.55
N SER A 100 17.91 9.85 -14.29
CA SER A 100 17.25 10.84 -15.16
C SER A 100 17.87 10.88 -16.56
N ALA A 101 19.19 10.79 -16.68
CA ALA A 101 19.88 10.74 -17.98
C ALA A 101 19.48 9.47 -18.77
N VAL A 102 19.38 8.32 -18.11
CA VAL A 102 18.90 7.08 -18.74
C VAL A 102 17.47 7.25 -19.24
N LEU A 103 16.55 7.76 -18.41
CA LEU A 103 15.15 7.97 -18.80
C LEU A 103 15.00 9.04 -19.88
N TRP A 104 15.89 10.03 -19.92
CA TRP A 104 15.91 11.06 -20.98
C TRP A 104 16.39 10.53 -22.32
N THR A 105 17.44 9.67 -22.29
CA THR A 105 18.04 9.11 -23.52
C THR A 105 17.23 7.94 -24.09
N VAL A 106 16.55 7.18 -23.21
CA VAL A 106 15.72 6.03 -23.59
C VAL A 106 14.33 6.17 -23.00
N PRO A 107 13.54 7.18 -23.44
CA PRO A 107 12.21 7.43 -22.89
C PRO A 107 11.20 6.33 -23.19
N GLU A 108 11.49 5.41 -24.13
CA GLU A 108 10.70 4.23 -24.44
C GLU A 108 10.52 3.31 -23.22
N ILE A 109 11.44 3.36 -22.25
CA ILE A 109 11.32 2.62 -20.99
C ILE A 109 10.07 3.10 -20.19
N MET A 110 9.78 4.40 -20.25
CA MET A 110 8.58 4.98 -19.62
C MET A 110 7.32 4.80 -20.46
N TYR A 111 7.47 4.68 -21.79
CA TYR A 111 6.36 4.64 -22.76
C TYR A 111 6.55 3.54 -23.80
N PRO A 112 6.53 2.24 -23.39
CA PRO A 112 6.93 1.13 -24.28
C PRO A 112 6.05 0.96 -25.51
N ASN A 113 4.78 1.31 -25.45
CA ASN A 113 3.81 1.08 -26.53
C ASN A 113 3.16 2.37 -27.07
N THR A 114 3.78 3.52 -26.83
CA THR A 114 3.18 4.80 -27.22
C THR A 114 4.23 5.79 -27.75
N PRO A 115 3.89 6.63 -28.73
CA PRO A 115 4.79 7.68 -29.17
C PRO A 115 5.04 8.69 -28.04
N ILE A 116 6.28 9.16 -27.98
CA ILE A 116 6.69 10.17 -27.00
C ILE A 116 6.29 11.53 -27.54
N VAL A 117 5.50 12.25 -26.77
CA VAL A 117 4.97 13.56 -27.16
C VAL A 117 5.05 14.58 -26.01
N GLY A 118 5.08 15.85 -26.33
CA GLY A 118 4.99 16.93 -25.34
C GLY A 118 6.10 16.85 -24.28
N LEU A 119 5.70 16.86 -23.03
CA LEU A 119 6.58 16.88 -21.85
C LEU A 119 6.98 15.50 -21.32
N ASP A 120 6.68 14.43 -22.04
CA ASP A 120 6.93 13.04 -21.59
C ASP A 120 8.39 12.80 -21.16
N ARG A 121 9.36 13.31 -21.93
CA ARG A 121 10.79 13.16 -21.60
C ARG A 121 11.18 13.86 -20.29
N TRP A 122 10.52 14.99 -19.97
CA TRP A 122 10.84 15.78 -18.80
C TRP A 122 10.43 15.12 -17.50
N LEU A 123 9.52 14.14 -17.57
CA LEU A 123 9.07 13.40 -16.40
C LEU A 123 10.21 12.67 -15.67
N GLY A 124 11.22 12.18 -16.41
CA GLY A 124 12.41 11.55 -15.83
C GLY A 124 13.22 12.45 -14.90
N LEU A 125 13.16 13.78 -15.06
CA LEU A 125 13.91 14.72 -14.21
C LEU A 125 13.35 14.80 -12.78
N ILE A 126 12.11 14.37 -12.57
CA ILE A 126 11.49 14.40 -11.24
C ILE A 126 12.08 13.36 -10.27
N VAL A 127 12.87 12.41 -10.79
CA VAL A 127 13.58 11.39 -9.99
C VAL A 127 14.36 12.06 -8.86
N LEU A 128 15.05 13.18 -9.13
CA LEU A 128 15.79 13.92 -8.13
C LEU A 128 14.89 14.43 -6.99
N ALA A 129 13.72 14.99 -7.33
CA ALA A 129 12.81 15.54 -6.34
C ALA A 129 12.24 14.44 -5.42
N ILE A 130 11.93 13.28 -5.99
CA ILE A 130 11.43 12.12 -5.23
C ILE A 130 12.53 11.60 -4.30
N ALA A 131 13.74 11.34 -4.84
CA ALA A 131 14.84 10.78 -4.07
C ALA A 131 15.28 11.72 -2.93
N TRP A 132 15.41 13.01 -3.20
CA TRP A 132 15.78 14.00 -2.17
C TRP A 132 14.70 14.15 -1.10
N SER A 133 13.42 14.10 -1.49
CA SER A 133 12.31 14.09 -0.53
C SER A 133 12.40 12.88 0.39
N ASP A 134 12.66 11.67 -0.15
CA ASP A 134 12.74 10.43 0.63
C ASP A 134 13.93 10.43 1.60
N VAL A 135 15.11 10.86 1.15
CA VAL A 135 16.31 10.98 2.00
C VAL A 135 16.08 12.03 3.10
N SER A 136 15.47 13.17 2.77
CA SER A 136 15.15 14.23 3.73
C SER A 136 14.18 13.75 4.81
N LEU A 137 13.15 13.02 4.42
CA LEU A 137 12.16 12.46 5.36
C LEU A 137 12.77 11.35 6.22
N ALA A 138 13.69 10.54 5.69
CA ALA A 138 14.45 9.55 6.47
C ALA A 138 15.32 10.21 7.55
N ALA A 139 16.02 11.30 7.20
CA ALA A 139 16.80 12.09 8.17
C ALA A 139 15.92 12.70 9.27
N LEU A 140 14.75 13.24 8.90
CA LEU A 140 13.79 13.80 9.86
C LEU A 140 13.17 12.73 10.76
N ALA A 141 12.93 11.53 10.22
CA ALA A 141 12.43 10.40 11.00
C ALA A 141 13.44 9.95 12.06
N TYR A 142 14.75 9.98 11.77
CA TYR A 142 15.79 9.71 12.77
C TYR A 142 15.73 10.69 13.96
N ARG A 143 15.31 11.93 13.74
CA ARG A 143 15.03 12.93 14.79
C ARG A 143 13.62 12.87 15.35
N LEU A 144 12.89 11.80 15.11
CA LEU A 144 11.49 11.58 15.55
C LEU A 144 10.49 12.63 15.03
N ASN A 145 10.85 13.39 13.99
CA ASN A 145 9.96 14.36 13.36
C ASN A 145 9.04 13.68 12.34
N VAL A 146 8.16 12.80 12.83
CA VAL A 146 7.18 12.08 12.02
C VAL A 146 6.15 13.04 11.38
N LYS A 147 5.90 14.20 12.01
CA LYS A 147 4.97 15.21 11.50
C LYS A 147 5.36 15.70 10.10
N ALA A 148 6.66 15.87 9.83
CA ALA A 148 7.13 16.28 8.50
C ALA A 148 6.79 15.25 7.43
N ALA A 149 6.96 13.94 7.70
CA ALA A 149 6.61 12.87 6.77
C ALA A 149 5.10 12.83 6.49
N VAL A 150 4.28 12.96 7.53
CA VAL A 150 2.81 13.02 7.37
C VAL A 150 2.41 14.26 6.56
N THR A 151 2.97 15.43 6.84
CA THR A 151 2.66 16.67 6.11
C THR A 151 3.05 16.54 4.64
N ALA A 152 4.26 16.10 4.32
CA ALA A 152 4.74 15.99 2.94
C ALA A 152 3.96 14.92 2.14
N ARG A 153 3.87 13.69 2.67
CA ARG A 153 3.37 12.53 1.94
C ARG A 153 1.85 12.27 2.08
N ALA A 154 1.21 12.73 3.15
CA ALA A 154 -0.22 12.49 3.36
C ALA A 154 -1.09 13.73 3.10
N VAL A 155 -0.50 14.93 3.07
CA VAL A 155 -1.24 16.17 2.85
C VAL A 155 -0.76 16.87 1.58
N VAL A 156 0.50 17.34 1.55
CA VAL A 156 1.00 18.20 0.47
C VAL A 156 0.96 17.48 -0.87
N GLU A 157 1.54 16.30 -0.96
CA GLU A 157 1.61 15.52 -2.20
C GLU A 157 0.22 15.25 -2.81
N PRO A 158 -0.75 14.59 -2.10
CA PRO A 158 -2.01 14.24 -2.73
C PRO A 158 -2.96 15.42 -2.97
N TRP A 159 -2.88 16.48 -2.17
CA TRP A 159 -3.67 17.67 -2.43
C TRP A 159 -3.09 18.48 -3.59
N THR A 160 -1.76 18.61 -3.69
CA THR A 160 -1.12 19.32 -4.80
C THR A 160 -1.40 18.63 -6.12
N ILE A 161 -1.30 17.29 -6.21
CA ILE A 161 -1.59 16.58 -7.47
C ILE A 161 -3.05 16.76 -7.88
N SER A 162 -3.99 16.75 -6.92
CA SER A 162 -5.42 16.92 -7.19
C SER A 162 -5.73 18.34 -7.70
N ILE A 163 -5.23 19.35 -7.00
CA ILE A 163 -5.44 20.77 -7.38
C ILE A 163 -4.75 21.05 -8.72
N ALA A 164 -3.52 20.61 -8.90
CA ALA A 164 -2.77 20.82 -10.13
C ALA A 164 -3.42 20.09 -11.32
N ALA A 165 -3.91 18.85 -11.14
CA ALA A 165 -4.62 18.15 -12.20
C ALA A 165 -5.91 18.87 -12.61
N TRP A 166 -6.63 19.42 -11.64
CA TRP A 166 -7.80 20.24 -11.95
C TRP A 166 -7.42 21.53 -12.69
N VAL A 167 -6.42 22.25 -12.21
CA VAL A 167 -5.96 23.51 -12.83
C VAL A 167 -5.42 23.27 -14.24
N PHE A 168 -4.53 22.29 -14.42
CA PHE A 168 -3.93 22.04 -15.75
C PHE A 168 -4.92 21.48 -16.76
N SER A 169 -6.04 20.90 -16.34
CA SER A 169 -7.09 20.46 -17.28
C SER A 169 -7.67 21.62 -18.11
N PHE A 170 -7.59 22.87 -17.63
CA PHE A 170 -8.04 24.06 -18.36
C PHE A 170 -7.01 24.58 -19.38
N PHE A 171 -5.74 24.21 -19.23
CA PHE A 171 -4.66 24.71 -20.08
C PHE A 171 -4.14 23.65 -21.06
N THR A 172 -3.93 22.43 -20.58
CA THR A 172 -3.40 21.32 -21.39
C THR A 172 -3.86 19.99 -20.84
N VAL A 173 -4.71 19.30 -21.60
CA VAL A 173 -5.18 17.97 -21.21
C VAL A 173 -4.08 16.93 -21.45
N LYS A 174 -3.28 17.07 -22.52
CA LYS A 174 -2.26 16.07 -22.88
C LYS A 174 -1.16 15.94 -21.83
N ASP A 175 -0.60 17.08 -21.40
CA ASP A 175 0.52 17.13 -20.47
C ASP A 175 0.09 17.37 -19.01
N GLY A 176 -1.22 17.59 -18.78
CA GLY A 176 -1.75 18.02 -17.49
C GLY A 176 -1.47 17.07 -16.34
N LEU A 177 -1.54 15.75 -16.55
CA LEU A 177 -1.20 14.76 -15.51
C LEU A 177 0.30 14.76 -15.20
N VAL A 178 1.15 14.86 -16.23
CA VAL A 178 2.61 14.95 -16.05
C VAL A 178 2.98 16.19 -15.25
N LEU A 179 2.45 17.36 -15.64
CA LEU A 179 2.67 18.63 -14.93
C LEU A 179 2.15 18.59 -13.49
N SER A 180 1.01 17.94 -13.27
CA SER A 180 0.42 17.78 -11.93
C SER A 180 1.29 16.93 -11.03
N TYR A 181 1.88 15.86 -11.56
CA TYR A 181 2.81 15.02 -10.83
C TYR A 181 4.11 15.75 -10.52
N VAL A 182 4.67 16.48 -11.50
CA VAL A 182 5.87 17.32 -11.30
C VAL A 182 5.62 18.37 -10.21
N ALA A 183 4.49 19.06 -10.26
CA ALA A 183 4.12 20.06 -9.25
C ALA A 183 3.97 19.40 -7.85
N SER A 184 3.33 18.24 -7.77
CA SER A 184 3.14 17.49 -6.54
C SER A 184 4.45 17.04 -5.91
N MET A 185 5.35 16.44 -6.69
CA MET A 185 6.64 15.97 -6.18
C MET A 185 7.56 17.14 -5.81
N THR A 186 7.52 18.25 -6.55
CA THR A 186 8.24 19.47 -6.20
C THR A 186 7.72 20.09 -4.89
N ALA A 187 6.40 20.14 -4.72
CA ALA A 187 5.80 20.61 -3.47
C ALA A 187 6.16 19.69 -2.27
N ALA A 188 6.14 18.37 -2.47
CA ALA A 188 6.58 17.41 -1.47
C ALA A 188 8.07 17.55 -1.12
N LEU A 189 8.92 17.83 -2.10
CA LEU A 189 10.33 18.14 -1.90
C LEU A 189 10.49 19.39 -1.02
N ILE A 190 9.81 20.49 -1.33
CA ILE A 190 9.85 21.72 -0.52
C ILE A 190 9.38 21.44 0.91
N ALA A 191 8.25 20.69 1.05
CA ALA A 191 7.69 20.33 2.33
C ALA A 191 8.60 19.39 3.16
N SER A 192 9.56 18.71 2.55
CA SER A 192 10.55 17.86 3.22
C SER A 192 11.86 18.59 3.51
N ILE A 193 12.36 19.40 2.57
CA ILE A 193 13.63 20.16 2.73
C ILE A 193 13.52 21.27 3.77
N VAL A 194 12.41 22.02 3.79
CA VAL A 194 12.25 23.14 4.75
C VAL A 194 12.35 22.65 6.21
N PRO A 195 11.64 21.60 6.65
CA PRO A 195 11.84 21.05 7.98
C PRO A 195 13.24 20.44 8.19
N LEU A 196 13.86 19.86 7.15
CA LEU A 196 15.21 19.32 7.21
C LEU A 196 16.21 20.41 7.58
N VAL A 197 16.21 21.53 6.83
CA VAL A 197 17.11 22.64 7.07
C VAL A 197 16.86 23.28 8.45
N ARG A 198 15.60 23.38 8.86
CA ARG A 198 15.26 23.89 10.20
C ARG A 198 15.74 22.95 11.33
N SER A 199 15.74 21.64 11.10
CA SER A 199 16.12 20.64 12.10
C SER A 199 17.64 20.41 12.19
N TYR A 200 18.32 20.30 11.05
CA TYR A 200 19.74 19.99 10.95
C TYR A 200 20.64 21.21 10.74
N GLY A 201 20.08 22.32 10.28
CA GLY A 201 20.84 23.48 9.84
C GLY A 201 21.43 23.30 8.43
N LEU A 202 22.21 24.30 8.01
CA LEU A 202 22.99 24.23 6.76
C LEU A 202 24.33 23.53 7.03
N PRO A 203 24.84 22.71 6.10
CA PRO A 203 26.09 21.97 6.24
C PRO A 203 27.32 22.89 6.10
N ARG A 204 27.52 23.81 7.06
CA ARG A 204 28.65 24.73 7.06
C ARG A 204 29.96 23.97 7.26
N GLY A 205 30.97 24.27 6.44
CA GLY A 205 32.29 23.60 6.51
C GLY A 205 32.25 22.13 6.01
N TRP A 206 31.16 21.71 5.39
CA TRP A 206 31.09 20.40 4.78
C TRP A 206 31.95 20.33 3.52
N THR A 207 32.70 19.26 3.39
CA THR A 207 33.48 18.91 2.19
C THR A 207 33.17 17.48 1.81
N PRO A 208 32.88 17.17 0.53
CA PRO A 208 32.61 15.82 0.10
C PRO A 208 33.87 14.95 0.25
N ARG A 209 33.75 13.83 0.97
CA ARG A 209 34.83 12.85 1.14
C ARG A 209 34.50 11.63 0.33
N PHE A 210 35.10 11.48 -0.84
CA PHE A 210 34.78 10.39 -1.79
C PHE A 210 34.86 9.01 -1.17
N ALA A 211 35.83 8.75 -0.30
CA ALA A 211 35.93 7.47 0.40
C ALA A 211 34.69 7.16 1.26
N GLU A 212 34.16 8.14 1.97
CA GLU A 212 32.97 7.98 2.81
C GLU A 212 31.69 7.83 1.97
N LEU A 213 31.60 8.55 0.83
CA LEU A 213 30.49 8.41 -0.12
C LEU A 213 30.46 6.99 -0.70
N ILE A 214 31.63 6.43 -1.08
CA ILE A 214 31.73 5.06 -1.61
C ILE A 214 31.34 4.04 -0.55
N VAL A 215 31.78 4.21 0.71
CA VAL A 215 31.37 3.34 1.82
C VAL A 215 29.85 3.42 2.01
N MET A 216 29.28 4.63 2.03
CA MET A 216 27.83 4.81 2.14
C MET A 216 27.07 4.10 1.01
N VAL A 217 27.52 4.21 -0.23
CA VAL A 217 26.95 3.49 -1.38
C VAL A 217 27.01 1.98 -1.17
N ARG A 218 28.21 1.46 -0.88
CA ARG A 218 28.46 0.02 -0.71
C ARG A 218 27.59 -0.60 0.39
N ASP A 219 27.47 0.07 1.53
CA ASP A 219 26.72 -0.43 2.69
C ASP A 219 25.21 -0.41 2.42
N ASN A 220 24.73 0.47 1.55
CA ASN A 220 23.30 0.65 1.27
C ASN A 220 22.83 -0.13 0.02
N VAL A 221 23.71 -0.57 -0.90
CA VAL A 221 23.32 -1.37 -2.09
C VAL A 221 22.46 -2.59 -1.75
N PRO A 222 22.74 -3.39 -0.70
CA PRO A 222 21.87 -4.51 -0.33
C PRO A 222 20.48 -4.08 0.11
N LEU A 223 20.36 -2.92 0.77
CA LEU A 223 19.08 -2.34 1.18
C LEU A 223 18.30 -1.83 -0.04
N ALA A 224 18.99 -1.20 -1.00
CA ALA A 224 18.39 -0.77 -2.26
C ALA A 224 17.81 -1.96 -3.04
N GLY A 225 18.54 -3.08 -3.09
CA GLY A 225 18.06 -4.31 -3.71
C GLY A 225 16.80 -4.86 -3.03
N ALA A 226 16.77 -4.85 -1.70
CA ALA A 226 15.59 -5.28 -0.94
C ALA A 226 14.39 -4.35 -1.16
N ASP A 227 14.60 -3.04 -1.19
CA ASP A 227 13.57 -2.05 -1.46
C ASP A 227 13.03 -2.17 -2.89
N ALA A 228 13.91 -2.35 -3.88
CA ALA A 228 13.52 -2.56 -5.27
C ALA A 228 12.71 -3.85 -5.45
N PHE A 229 13.10 -4.93 -4.76
CA PHE A 229 12.34 -6.19 -4.76
C PHE A 229 10.95 -6.02 -4.13
N GLU A 230 10.86 -5.40 -2.97
CA GLU A 230 9.58 -5.15 -2.29
C GLU A 230 8.66 -4.26 -3.15
N TRP A 231 9.21 -3.20 -3.73
CA TRP A 231 8.46 -2.30 -4.60
C TRP A 231 8.02 -3.02 -5.90
N GLY A 232 8.92 -3.77 -6.52
CA GLY A 232 8.66 -4.55 -7.73
C GLY A 232 7.52 -5.56 -7.51
N SER A 233 7.52 -6.26 -6.38
CA SER A 233 6.48 -7.25 -6.07
C SER A 233 5.07 -6.65 -5.98
N ARG A 234 4.97 -5.37 -5.62
CA ARG A 234 3.69 -4.65 -5.51
C ARG A 234 3.23 -4.00 -6.82
N ASN A 235 4.13 -3.85 -7.79
CA ASN A 235 3.88 -3.09 -9.02
C ASN A 235 4.15 -3.89 -10.30
N VAL A 236 4.52 -5.17 -10.18
CA VAL A 236 4.86 -6.03 -11.33
C VAL A 236 3.69 -6.20 -12.30
N ASP A 237 2.47 -6.19 -11.80
CA ASP A 237 1.24 -6.23 -12.59
C ASP A 237 1.15 -5.04 -13.57
N ARG A 238 1.49 -3.83 -13.12
CA ARG A 238 1.51 -2.64 -13.99
C ARG A 238 2.59 -2.72 -15.06
N PHE A 239 3.78 -3.27 -14.73
CA PHE A 239 4.82 -3.48 -15.74
C PHE A 239 4.37 -4.46 -16.80
N ILE A 240 3.79 -5.60 -16.40
CA ILE A 240 3.27 -6.60 -17.33
C ILE A 240 2.20 -5.98 -18.23
N LEU A 241 1.26 -5.24 -17.66
CA LEU A 241 0.20 -4.59 -18.42
C LEU A 241 0.75 -3.50 -19.34
N GLY A 242 1.71 -2.70 -18.90
CA GLY A 242 2.32 -1.64 -19.71
C GLY A 242 3.05 -2.17 -20.94
N VAL A 243 3.63 -3.37 -20.86
CA VAL A 243 4.30 -4.03 -22.00
C VAL A 243 3.33 -4.77 -22.91
N MET A 244 2.23 -5.33 -22.35
CA MET A 244 1.33 -6.25 -23.07
C MET A 244 0.11 -5.59 -23.68
N PHE A 245 -0.29 -4.41 -23.20
CA PHE A 245 -1.57 -3.77 -23.55
C PHE A 245 -1.41 -2.30 -23.91
N GLU A 246 -2.41 -1.77 -24.61
CA GLU A 246 -2.54 -0.36 -24.92
C GLU A 246 -2.78 0.49 -23.66
N PRO A 247 -2.38 1.78 -23.64
CA PRO A 247 -2.53 2.65 -22.48
C PRO A 247 -3.95 2.73 -21.93
N LYS A 248 -4.94 2.73 -22.78
CA LYS A 248 -6.36 2.74 -22.38
C LYS A 248 -6.70 1.64 -21.39
N ILE A 249 -6.25 0.42 -21.66
CA ILE A 249 -6.49 -0.75 -20.82
C ILE A 249 -5.71 -0.63 -19.51
N VAL A 250 -4.46 -0.18 -19.59
CA VAL A 250 -3.64 0.06 -18.40
C VAL A 250 -4.25 1.14 -17.52
N GLY A 251 -4.83 2.18 -18.12
CA GLY A 251 -5.52 3.25 -17.38
C GLY A 251 -6.76 2.77 -16.62
N ILE A 252 -7.55 1.91 -17.26
CA ILE A 252 -8.71 1.27 -16.61
C ILE A 252 -8.26 0.42 -15.42
N TYR A 253 -7.25 -0.42 -15.61
CA TYR A 253 -6.68 -1.24 -14.54
C TYR A 253 -6.07 -0.37 -13.42
N TYR A 254 -5.33 0.67 -13.78
CA TYR A 254 -4.72 1.58 -12.81
C TYR A 254 -5.75 2.24 -11.91
N MET A 255 -6.87 2.71 -12.46
CA MET A 255 -7.94 3.28 -11.66
C MET A 255 -8.58 2.25 -10.73
N ALA A 256 -8.82 1.03 -11.20
CA ALA A 256 -9.27 -0.06 -10.34
C ALA A 256 -8.28 -0.33 -9.20
N GLN A 257 -6.97 -0.34 -9.49
CA GLN A 257 -5.92 -0.53 -8.49
C GLN A 257 -5.84 0.63 -7.49
N GLN A 258 -6.02 1.87 -7.95
CA GLN A 258 -6.06 3.03 -7.05
C GLN A 258 -7.23 2.93 -6.05
N VAL A 259 -8.41 2.54 -6.52
CA VAL A 259 -9.57 2.27 -5.65
C VAL A 259 -9.26 1.12 -4.69
N ALA A 260 -8.74 -0.02 -5.19
CA ALA A 260 -8.37 -1.17 -4.38
C ALA A 260 -7.23 -0.88 -3.37
N SER A 261 -6.41 0.15 -3.62
CA SER A 261 -5.34 0.56 -2.69
C SER A 261 -5.87 1.20 -1.39
N LEU A 262 -7.14 1.58 -1.35
CA LEU A 262 -7.73 2.21 -0.18
C LEU A 262 -7.77 1.27 1.04
N PRO A 263 -8.28 0.04 0.95
CA PRO A 263 -8.20 -0.95 2.03
C PRO A 263 -6.75 -1.34 2.41
N GLN A 264 -5.83 -1.35 1.45
CA GLN A 264 -4.43 -1.71 1.69
C GLN A 264 -3.77 -0.84 2.78
N LYS A 265 -4.10 0.46 2.82
CA LYS A 265 -3.56 1.39 3.81
C LYS A 265 -3.98 1.06 5.25
N LEU A 266 -5.11 0.40 5.43
CA LEU A 266 -5.57 -0.03 6.75
C LEU A 266 -4.64 -1.08 7.36
N LYS A 267 -4.15 -2.02 6.55
CA LYS A 267 -3.21 -3.07 6.96
C LYS A 267 -1.94 -2.49 7.58
N THR A 268 -1.34 -1.50 6.92
CA THR A 268 -0.09 -0.88 7.37
C THR A 268 -0.25 0.00 8.62
N SER A 269 -1.49 0.26 9.05
CA SER A 269 -1.75 1.06 10.26
C SER A 269 -1.41 0.32 11.56
N PHE A 270 -1.33 -1.00 11.54
CA PHE A 270 -0.99 -1.82 12.71
C PHE A 270 0.50 -2.17 12.80
N ASP A 271 1.26 -2.06 11.70
CA ASP A 271 2.68 -2.42 11.65
C ASP A 271 3.55 -1.73 12.72
N PRO A 272 3.40 -0.40 12.99
CA PRO A 272 4.24 0.29 13.97
C PRO A 272 4.05 -0.19 15.41
N ILE A 273 2.94 -0.87 15.69
CA ILE A 273 2.59 -1.30 17.05
C ILE A 273 2.89 -2.80 17.20
N LEU A 274 2.61 -3.59 16.18
CA LEU A 274 2.74 -5.03 16.22
C LEU A 274 4.21 -5.46 16.36
N GLY A 275 5.14 -4.77 15.68
CA GLY A 275 6.57 -5.06 15.75
C GLY A 275 7.15 -5.01 17.17
N PRO A 276 7.03 -3.89 17.91
CA PRO A 276 7.46 -3.79 19.30
C PRO A 276 6.84 -4.82 20.24
N VAL A 277 5.54 -5.09 20.09
CA VAL A 277 4.83 -6.08 20.95
C VAL A 277 5.35 -7.50 20.68
N ILE A 278 5.59 -7.86 19.41
CA ILE A 278 6.21 -9.16 19.07
C ILE A 278 7.63 -9.26 19.63
N THR A 279 8.45 -8.22 19.51
CA THR A 279 9.83 -8.25 20.02
C THR A 279 9.90 -8.35 21.54
N GLN A 280 8.99 -7.72 22.29
CA GLN A 280 8.85 -7.88 23.74
C GLN A 280 8.47 -9.32 24.11
N SER A 281 7.48 -9.91 23.44
CA SER A 281 7.06 -11.29 23.67
C SER A 281 8.16 -12.31 23.31
N LEU A 282 8.97 -12.02 22.28
CA LEU A 282 10.16 -12.82 21.93
C LEU A 282 11.22 -12.75 23.04
N ALA A 283 11.49 -11.56 23.58
CA ALA A 283 12.45 -11.39 24.68
C ALA A 283 12.00 -12.11 25.95
N ALA A 284 10.69 -12.18 26.21
CA ALA A 284 10.09 -12.93 27.29
C ALA A 284 9.97 -14.46 27.01
N ASN A 285 10.35 -14.90 25.82
CA ASN A 285 10.19 -16.29 25.32
C ASN A 285 8.74 -16.81 25.39
N ASP A 286 7.75 -15.91 25.31
CA ASP A 286 6.32 -16.24 25.29
C ASP A 286 5.81 -16.40 23.84
N LEU A 287 6.15 -17.54 23.20
CA LEU A 287 5.71 -17.87 21.85
C LEU A 287 4.18 -17.97 21.70
N PRO A 288 3.42 -18.53 22.68
CA PRO A 288 1.97 -18.52 22.64
C PRO A 288 1.35 -17.11 22.63
N ALA A 289 1.96 -16.12 23.31
CA ALA A 289 1.50 -14.74 23.26
C ALA A 289 1.60 -14.17 21.85
N ILE A 290 2.71 -14.41 21.16
CA ILE A 290 2.90 -13.98 19.76
C ILE A 290 1.81 -14.57 18.87
N ALA A 291 1.51 -15.86 19.00
CA ALA A 291 0.47 -16.50 18.20
C ALA A 291 -0.92 -15.88 18.45
N ARG A 292 -1.25 -15.56 19.71
CA ARG A 292 -2.49 -14.87 20.08
C ARG A 292 -2.58 -13.47 19.49
N GLN A 293 -1.50 -12.68 19.61
CA GLN A 293 -1.41 -11.30 19.08
C GLN A 293 -1.56 -11.28 17.56
N VAL A 294 -0.80 -12.12 16.83
CA VAL A 294 -0.87 -12.26 15.38
C VAL A 294 -2.28 -12.64 14.93
N ARG A 295 -2.88 -13.66 15.55
CA ARG A 295 -4.25 -14.11 15.24
C ARG A 295 -5.28 -12.99 15.46
N GLN A 296 -5.16 -12.24 16.56
CA GLN A 296 -6.07 -11.17 16.92
C GLN A 296 -6.00 -10.00 15.95
N VAL A 297 -4.79 -9.51 15.67
CA VAL A 297 -4.57 -8.39 14.74
C VAL A 297 -4.96 -8.77 13.31
N ALA A 298 -4.59 -9.98 12.87
CA ALA A 298 -4.99 -10.47 11.56
C ALA A 298 -6.52 -10.55 11.41
N PHE A 299 -7.24 -10.99 12.45
CA PHE A 299 -8.71 -10.99 12.44
C PHE A 299 -9.28 -9.57 12.31
N TRP A 300 -8.76 -8.61 13.05
CA TRP A 300 -9.24 -7.22 12.97
C TRP A 300 -9.04 -6.60 11.58
N ILE A 301 -7.87 -6.87 10.98
CA ILE A 301 -7.56 -6.36 9.65
C ILE A 301 -8.47 -7.01 8.60
N ILE A 302 -8.66 -8.34 8.66
CA ILE A 302 -9.56 -9.04 7.73
C ILE A 302 -10.99 -8.55 7.87
N ALA A 303 -11.48 -8.38 9.10
CA ALA A 303 -12.83 -7.90 9.35
C ALA A 303 -13.05 -6.51 8.75
N ALA A 304 -12.10 -5.58 8.94
CA ALA A 304 -12.20 -4.24 8.40
C ALA A 304 -12.02 -4.19 6.87
N GLN A 305 -11.02 -4.91 6.33
CA GLN A 305 -10.80 -4.96 4.87
C GLN A 305 -11.91 -5.73 4.16
N GLY A 306 -12.46 -6.78 4.75
CA GLY A 306 -13.60 -7.50 4.21
C GLY A 306 -14.82 -6.60 4.02
N CYS A 307 -15.10 -5.73 5.01
CA CYS A 307 -16.16 -4.73 4.88
C CYS A 307 -15.92 -3.80 3.67
N LEU A 308 -14.72 -3.21 3.58
CA LEU A 308 -14.37 -2.30 2.49
C LEU A 308 -14.37 -3.01 1.13
N THR A 309 -13.93 -4.26 1.08
CA THR A 309 -13.95 -5.07 -0.14
C THR A 309 -15.36 -5.33 -0.63
N LEU A 310 -16.27 -5.73 0.27
CA LEU A 310 -17.68 -5.97 -0.09
C LEU A 310 -18.37 -4.68 -0.55
N MET A 311 -18.11 -3.57 0.13
CA MET A 311 -18.63 -2.24 -0.25
C MET A 311 -18.13 -1.78 -1.61
N GLY A 312 -16.90 -2.15 -2.01
CA GLY A 312 -16.30 -1.73 -3.27
C GLY A 312 -16.46 -2.72 -4.43
N SER A 313 -16.53 -4.02 -4.14
CA SER A 313 -16.56 -5.06 -5.18
C SER A 313 -17.98 -5.42 -5.63
N ILE A 314 -18.96 -5.42 -4.73
CA ILE A 314 -20.34 -5.80 -5.08
C ILE A 314 -20.96 -4.74 -5.98
N PRO A 315 -21.06 -3.44 -5.61
CA PRO A 315 -21.51 -2.38 -6.49
C PRO A 315 -20.35 -1.88 -7.38
N GLY A 316 -19.49 -2.76 -7.86
CA GLY A 316 -18.24 -2.41 -8.54
C GLY A 316 -18.44 -1.56 -9.80
N GLU A 317 -19.51 -1.77 -10.56
CA GLU A 317 -19.86 -0.96 -11.74
C GLU A 317 -20.19 0.47 -11.32
N ALA A 318 -21.02 0.64 -10.30
CA ALA A 318 -21.36 1.94 -9.76
C ALA A 318 -20.14 2.66 -9.17
N VAL A 319 -19.27 1.94 -8.45
CA VAL A 319 -18.01 2.49 -7.88
C VAL A 319 -17.07 2.94 -8.99
N MET A 320 -16.84 2.14 -10.03
CA MET A 320 -16.00 2.54 -11.18
C MET A 320 -16.66 3.64 -12.01
N GLY A 321 -18.01 3.65 -12.10
CA GLY A 321 -18.80 4.69 -12.74
C GLY A 321 -18.63 6.08 -12.10
N ILE A 322 -18.40 6.15 -10.78
CA ILE A 322 -18.06 7.41 -10.09
C ILE A 322 -16.76 8.00 -10.64
N VAL A 323 -15.75 7.17 -10.86
CA VAL A 323 -14.46 7.58 -11.46
C VAL A 323 -14.67 8.08 -12.88
N GLY A 324 -15.49 7.35 -13.67
CA GLY A 324 -15.91 7.72 -15.02
C GLY A 324 -16.51 6.52 -15.75
N PRO A 325 -17.52 6.73 -16.62
CA PRO A 325 -18.22 5.65 -17.29
C PRO A 325 -17.30 4.75 -18.13
N GLN A 326 -16.20 5.30 -18.66
CA GLN A 326 -15.23 4.55 -19.45
C GLN A 326 -14.35 3.59 -18.59
N PHE A 327 -14.41 3.69 -17.27
CA PHE A 327 -13.66 2.83 -16.36
C PHE A 327 -14.45 1.64 -15.82
N VAL A 328 -15.77 1.57 -16.11
CA VAL A 328 -16.65 0.46 -15.69
C VAL A 328 -16.12 -0.90 -16.17
N ALA A 329 -15.47 -0.95 -17.34
CA ALA A 329 -14.80 -2.15 -17.83
C ALA A 329 -13.71 -2.71 -16.88
N GLY A 330 -13.27 -1.95 -15.89
CA GLY A 330 -12.31 -2.36 -14.84
C GLY A 330 -12.94 -3.04 -13.62
N THR A 331 -14.26 -3.21 -13.58
CA THR A 331 -14.98 -3.78 -12.42
C THR A 331 -14.47 -5.16 -12.03
N ALA A 332 -14.20 -6.03 -13.00
CA ALA A 332 -13.64 -7.36 -12.73
C ALA A 332 -12.25 -7.27 -12.08
N ALA A 333 -11.36 -6.42 -12.61
CA ALA A 333 -10.04 -6.21 -12.02
C ALA A 333 -10.15 -5.63 -10.60
N LEU A 334 -11.07 -4.68 -10.37
CA LEU A 334 -11.35 -4.11 -9.05
C LEU A 334 -11.74 -5.20 -8.03
N ALA A 335 -12.66 -6.07 -8.40
CA ALA A 335 -13.13 -7.14 -7.50
C ALA A 335 -11.99 -8.10 -7.11
N PHE A 336 -11.15 -8.52 -8.07
CA PHE A 336 -10.00 -9.36 -7.78
C PHE A 336 -8.94 -8.65 -6.95
N LEU A 337 -8.64 -7.38 -7.23
CA LEU A 337 -7.67 -6.58 -6.47
C LEU A 337 -8.13 -6.35 -5.03
N LEU A 338 -9.40 -6.00 -4.81
CA LEU A 338 -9.97 -5.85 -3.47
C LEU A 338 -9.95 -7.17 -2.68
N THR A 339 -10.30 -8.27 -3.34
CA THR A 339 -10.24 -9.62 -2.72
C THR A 339 -8.80 -10.00 -2.39
N ALA A 340 -7.85 -9.67 -3.27
CA ALA A 340 -6.42 -9.90 -3.04
C ALA A 340 -5.93 -9.24 -1.74
N GLU A 341 -6.38 -8.02 -1.43
CA GLU A 341 -5.99 -7.30 -0.21
C GLU A 341 -6.50 -7.99 1.07
N VAL A 342 -7.72 -8.53 1.05
CA VAL A 342 -8.24 -9.32 2.18
C VAL A 342 -7.44 -10.59 2.39
N LEU A 343 -7.17 -11.33 1.29
CA LEU A 343 -6.41 -12.58 1.33
C LEU A 343 -4.93 -12.38 1.70
N ALA A 344 -4.37 -11.20 1.40
CA ALA A 344 -3.01 -10.83 1.78
C ALA A 344 -2.84 -10.56 3.28
N SER A 345 -3.91 -10.20 3.98
CA SER A 345 -3.84 -9.67 5.36
C SER A 345 -3.24 -10.65 6.36
N PRO A 346 -3.63 -11.95 6.40
CA PRO A 346 -3.01 -12.89 7.32
C PRO A 346 -1.50 -13.05 7.09
N GLY A 347 -1.11 -13.10 5.81
CA GLY A 347 0.29 -13.22 5.41
C GLY A 347 1.13 -12.01 5.84
N ALA A 348 0.60 -10.81 5.70
CA ALA A 348 1.29 -9.58 6.09
C ALA A 348 1.51 -9.50 7.61
N VAL A 349 0.51 -9.87 8.41
CA VAL A 349 0.64 -9.91 9.87
C VAL A 349 1.63 -11.00 10.30
N CYS A 350 1.58 -12.19 9.67
CA CYS A 350 2.55 -13.26 9.92
C CYS A 350 3.98 -12.84 9.51
N GLU A 351 4.12 -12.06 8.45
CA GLU A 351 5.41 -11.54 7.97
C GLU A 351 6.10 -10.70 9.04
N THR A 352 5.38 -9.85 9.75
CA THR A 352 5.94 -9.03 10.85
C THR A 352 6.62 -9.91 11.90
N ALA A 353 6.06 -11.07 12.24
CA ALA A 353 6.68 -12.02 13.17
C ALA A 353 7.81 -12.83 12.49
N LEU A 354 7.65 -13.25 11.23
CA LEU A 354 8.63 -14.03 10.49
C LEU A 354 9.93 -13.28 10.22
N VAL A 355 9.89 -11.96 10.10
CA VAL A 355 11.10 -11.12 9.95
C VAL A 355 12.05 -11.29 11.14
N TYR A 356 11.52 -11.50 12.35
CA TYR A 356 12.30 -11.71 13.56
C TYR A 356 12.64 -13.18 13.82
N THR A 357 11.78 -14.12 13.40
CA THR A 357 11.92 -15.54 13.74
C THR A 357 12.53 -16.39 12.63
N ALA A 358 12.28 -16.06 11.36
CA ALA A 358 12.70 -16.87 10.21
C ALA A 358 12.96 -16.01 8.94
N ARG A 359 13.77 -14.97 9.05
CA ARG A 359 14.00 -13.95 8.02
C ARG A 359 14.33 -14.54 6.63
N HIS A 360 15.26 -15.48 6.54
CA HIS A 360 15.67 -16.07 5.26
C HIS A 360 14.54 -16.87 4.59
N ARG A 361 13.78 -17.64 5.38
CA ARG A 361 12.64 -18.42 4.87
C ARG A 361 11.52 -17.49 4.40
N ASN A 362 11.26 -16.40 5.13
CA ASN A 362 10.28 -15.38 4.73
C ASN A 362 10.66 -14.74 3.39
N LEU A 363 11.92 -14.34 3.22
CA LEU A 363 12.42 -13.77 1.97
C LEU A 363 12.30 -14.77 0.79
N LEU A 364 12.69 -16.03 1.01
CA LEU A 364 12.58 -17.07 -0.02
C LEU A 364 11.13 -17.30 -0.46
N ILE A 365 10.20 -17.38 0.49
CA ILE A 365 8.76 -17.51 0.18
C ILE A 365 8.31 -16.32 -0.66
N SER A 366 8.64 -15.10 -0.28
CA SER A 366 8.26 -13.88 -1.01
C SER A 366 8.84 -13.88 -2.44
N ALA A 367 10.10 -14.29 -2.62
CA ALA A 367 10.75 -14.38 -3.93
C ALA A 367 10.10 -15.43 -4.85
N VAL A 368 9.83 -16.62 -4.32
CA VAL A 368 9.17 -17.71 -5.07
C VAL A 368 7.75 -17.31 -5.46
N MET A 369 7.02 -16.67 -4.54
CA MET A 369 5.65 -16.23 -4.81
C MET A 369 5.58 -15.08 -5.80
N LEU A 370 6.57 -14.18 -5.83
CA LEU A 370 6.69 -13.17 -6.87
C LEU A 370 6.93 -13.80 -8.24
N ALA A 371 7.86 -14.75 -8.34
CA ALA A 371 8.10 -15.48 -9.60
C ALA A 371 6.83 -16.24 -10.06
N PHE A 372 6.12 -16.85 -9.12
CA PHE A 372 4.84 -17.51 -9.37
C PHE A 372 3.78 -16.52 -9.88
N GLN A 373 3.64 -15.34 -9.25
CA GLN A 373 2.73 -14.29 -9.69
C GLN A 373 3.03 -13.84 -11.12
N ILE A 374 4.28 -13.61 -11.45
CA ILE A 374 4.71 -13.22 -12.81
C ILE A 374 4.33 -14.30 -13.82
N GLY A 375 4.72 -15.55 -13.55
CA GLY A 375 4.43 -16.69 -14.43
C GLY A 375 2.94 -16.90 -14.62
N LEU A 376 2.15 -16.83 -13.54
CA LEU A 376 0.70 -16.98 -13.59
C LEU A 376 0.03 -15.81 -14.33
N SER A 377 0.53 -14.58 -14.19
CA SER A 377 0.03 -13.41 -14.93
C SER A 377 0.14 -13.61 -16.43
N PHE A 378 1.32 -14.01 -16.92
CA PHE A 378 1.52 -14.31 -18.34
C PHE A 378 0.66 -15.50 -18.80
N ALA A 379 0.62 -16.57 -18.01
CA ALA A 379 -0.17 -17.77 -18.34
C ALA A 379 -1.67 -17.40 -18.49
N LEU A 380 -2.22 -16.62 -17.59
CA LEU A 380 -3.63 -16.19 -17.66
C LEU A 380 -3.89 -15.26 -18.84
N ILE A 381 -2.99 -14.30 -19.13
CA ILE A 381 -3.14 -13.40 -20.26
C ILE A 381 -3.14 -14.22 -21.57
N PHE A 382 -2.18 -15.12 -21.77
CA PHE A 382 -2.10 -15.94 -22.99
C PHE A 382 -3.28 -16.92 -23.09
N TRP A 383 -3.68 -17.53 -21.98
CA TRP A 383 -4.84 -18.42 -21.96
C TRP A 383 -6.15 -17.69 -22.32
N MET A 384 -6.42 -16.52 -21.74
CA MET A 384 -7.59 -15.71 -22.06
C MET A 384 -7.55 -15.20 -23.50
N ARG A 385 -6.35 -14.85 -24.00
CA ARG A 385 -6.14 -14.45 -25.40
C ARG A 385 -6.43 -15.60 -26.36
N ALA A 386 -6.01 -16.83 -26.05
CA ALA A 386 -6.31 -18.03 -26.84
C ALA A 386 -7.80 -18.36 -26.88
N LEU A 387 -8.55 -18.01 -25.82
CA LEU A 387 -10.02 -18.14 -25.76
C LEU A 387 -10.78 -17.00 -26.48
N GLY A 388 -10.06 -16.02 -27.05
CA GLY A 388 -10.68 -14.88 -27.75
C GLY A 388 -11.36 -13.86 -26.82
N TRP A 389 -11.02 -13.83 -25.54
CA TRP A 389 -11.62 -12.87 -24.60
C TRP A 389 -11.20 -11.43 -24.94
N PRO A 390 -12.07 -10.42 -24.70
CA PRO A 390 -11.73 -9.02 -24.88
C PRO A 390 -10.49 -8.62 -24.05
N ALA A 391 -9.69 -7.68 -24.56
CA ALA A 391 -8.46 -7.25 -23.93
C ALA A 391 -8.65 -6.70 -22.49
N THR A 392 -9.81 -6.11 -22.19
CA THR A 392 -10.18 -5.65 -20.84
C THR A 392 -10.28 -6.80 -19.83
N TYR A 393 -10.80 -7.96 -20.25
CA TYR A 393 -10.83 -9.16 -19.40
C TYR A 393 -9.46 -9.82 -19.30
N GLN A 394 -8.67 -9.84 -20.40
CA GLN A 394 -7.29 -10.33 -20.36
C GLN A 394 -6.45 -9.52 -19.35
N ALA A 395 -6.69 -8.22 -19.25
CA ALA A 395 -6.01 -7.34 -18.27
C ALA A 395 -6.40 -7.62 -16.80
N ALA A 396 -7.49 -8.33 -16.54
CA ALA A 396 -7.80 -8.83 -15.20
C ALA A 396 -6.93 -10.03 -14.80
N GLY A 397 -6.25 -10.69 -15.75
CA GLY A 397 -5.34 -11.82 -15.49
C GLY A 397 -4.29 -11.54 -14.41
N PRO A 398 -3.52 -10.45 -14.49
CA PRO A 398 -2.59 -10.04 -13.43
C PRO A 398 -3.24 -9.82 -12.06
N ALA A 399 -4.48 -9.31 -12.00
CA ALA A 399 -5.20 -9.16 -10.74
C ALA A 399 -5.59 -10.52 -10.13
N ILE A 400 -6.00 -11.48 -10.96
CA ILE A 400 -6.26 -12.86 -10.54
C ILE A 400 -4.96 -13.52 -10.07
N ALA A 401 -3.87 -13.35 -10.82
CA ALA A 401 -2.55 -13.88 -10.45
C ALA A 401 -2.06 -13.32 -9.11
N LEU A 402 -2.23 -12.01 -8.89
CA LEU A 402 -1.93 -11.35 -7.61
C LEU A 402 -2.77 -11.92 -6.49
N MET A 403 -4.08 -12.05 -6.67
CA MET A 403 -5.01 -12.61 -5.70
C MET A 403 -4.60 -14.03 -5.28
N VAL A 404 -4.33 -14.90 -6.24
CA VAL A 404 -3.94 -16.30 -5.99
C VAL A 404 -2.56 -16.35 -5.30
N SER A 405 -1.60 -15.57 -5.77
CA SER A 405 -0.25 -15.51 -5.18
C SER A 405 -0.28 -15.02 -3.73
N LEU A 406 -1.05 -13.96 -3.43
CA LEU A 406 -1.18 -13.44 -2.07
C LEU A 406 -1.94 -14.40 -1.15
N ALA A 407 -2.96 -15.09 -1.66
CA ALA A 407 -3.66 -16.14 -0.91
C ALA A 407 -2.70 -17.28 -0.51
N LEU A 408 -1.94 -17.81 -1.47
CA LEU A 408 -0.95 -18.86 -1.22
C LEU A 408 0.16 -18.37 -0.28
N THR A 409 0.66 -17.16 -0.47
CA THR A 409 1.63 -16.52 0.43
C THR A 409 1.12 -16.48 1.87
N SER A 410 -0.13 -16.07 2.05
CA SER A 410 -0.75 -16.00 3.38
C SER A 410 -0.87 -17.37 4.04
N VAL A 411 -1.28 -18.39 3.29
CA VAL A 411 -1.39 -19.77 3.80
C VAL A 411 -0.01 -20.30 4.18
N ILE A 412 0.99 -20.15 3.31
CA ILE A 412 2.35 -20.65 3.54
C ILE A 412 3.00 -19.94 4.73
N LYS A 413 2.90 -18.61 4.83
CA LYS A 413 3.47 -17.84 5.95
C LYS A 413 2.77 -18.16 7.27
N ALA A 414 1.44 -18.29 7.28
CA ALA A 414 0.69 -18.68 8.47
C ALA A 414 1.04 -20.11 8.93
N TRP A 415 1.18 -21.04 7.99
CA TRP A 415 1.61 -22.41 8.28
C TRP A 415 3.04 -22.46 8.86
N LEU A 416 3.99 -21.72 8.23
CA LEU A 416 5.36 -21.65 8.71
C LEU A 416 5.44 -21.05 10.11
N LEU A 417 4.75 -19.93 10.34
CA LEU A 417 4.74 -19.25 11.64
C LEU A 417 4.08 -20.15 12.71
N GLY A 418 2.97 -20.81 12.38
CA GLY A 418 2.30 -21.74 13.29
C GLY A 418 3.20 -22.91 13.71
N ARG A 419 4.04 -23.41 12.77
CA ARG A 419 5.06 -24.43 13.10
C ARG A 419 6.15 -23.90 14.03
N ILE A 420 6.64 -22.68 13.79
CA ILE A 420 7.69 -22.08 14.62
C ILE A 420 7.17 -21.80 16.03
N LEU A 421 5.95 -21.28 16.15
CA LEU A 421 5.34 -20.92 17.42
C LEU A 421 4.68 -22.12 18.13
N SER A 422 4.59 -23.28 17.46
CA SER A 422 3.85 -24.46 17.95
C SER A 422 2.42 -24.16 18.39
N ALA A 423 1.77 -23.18 17.75
CA ALA A 423 0.45 -22.69 18.08
C ALA A 423 -0.31 -22.22 16.81
N PRO A 424 -1.65 -22.38 16.75
CA PRO A 424 -2.43 -21.96 15.58
C PRO A 424 -2.47 -20.42 15.47
N VAL A 425 -2.14 -19.90 14.30
CA VAL A 425 -2.15 -18.45 13.99
C VAL A 425 -3.28 -18.06 13.02
N SER A 426 -4.15 -19.01 12.64
CA SER A 426 -5.26 -18.74 11.72
C SER A 426 -6.25 -17.74 12.32
N PRO A 427 -6.54 -16.61 11.63
CA PRO A 427 -7.51 -15.61 12.09
C PRO A 427 -8.94 -15.94 11.69
N LEU A 428 -9.17 -17.04 10.96
CA LEU A 428 -10.48 -17.38 10.42
C LEU A 428 -11.46 -17.75 11.54
N ARG A 429 -12.60 -17.05 11.57
CA ARG A 429 -13.74 -17.33 12.43
C ARG A 429 -14.97 -17.56 11.56
N TRP A 430 -15.73 -18.61 11.82
CA TRP A 430 -16.93 -18.93 11.03
C TRP A 430 -17.94 -17.79 10.88
N PRO A 431 -18.21 -16.95 11.88
CA PRO A 431 -19.10 -15.80 11.72
C PRO A 431 -18.64 -14.80 10.64
N LEU A 432 -17.34 -14.74 10.34
CA LEU A 432 -16.82 -13.90 9.24
C LEU A 432 -17.30 -14.42 7.88
N VAL A 433 -17.34 -15.73 7.70
CA VAL A 433 -17.87 -16.36 6.47
C VAL A 433 -19.36 -16.07 6.32
N TRP A 434 -20.14 -16.24 7.39
CA TRP A 434 -21.58 -15.96 7.37
C TRP A 434 -21.87 -14.47 7.14
N ALA A 435 -21.09 -13.58 7.74
CA ALA A 435 -21.20 -12.12 7.50
C ALA A 435 -20.93 -11.77 6.03
N THR A 436 -19.91 -12.39 5.44
CA THR A 436 -19.58 -12.21 4.02
C THR A 436 -20.69 -12.70 3.11
N LEU A 437 -21.20 -13.91 3.35
CA LEU A 437 -22.31 -14.47 2.55
C LEU A 437 -23.58 -13.63 2.65
N ALA A 438 -23.95 -13.20 3.87
CA ALA A 438 -25.13 -12.34 4.07
C ALA A 438 -24.98 -11.01 3.36
N ALA A 439 -23.79 -10.37 3.43
CA ALA A 439 -23.49 -9.13 2.75
C ALA A 439 -23.54 -9.29 1.21
N ILE A 440 -23.05 -10.41 0.68
CA ILE A 440 -23.16 -10.74 -0.77
C ILE A 440 -24.63 -10.87 -1.18
N ILE A 441 -25.46 -11.56 -0.41
CA ILE A 441 -26.89 -11.73 -0.72
C ILE A 441 -27.60 -10.37 -0.73
N VAL A 442 -27.35 -9.53 0.29
CA VAL A 442 -27.91 -8.18 0.35
C VAL A 442 -27.41 -7.33 -0.83
N GLY A 443 -26.12 -7.40 -1.12
CA GLY A 443 -25.55 -6.66 -2.24
C GLY A 443 -26.11 -7.09 -3.59
N ALA A 444 -26.26 -8.41 -3.82
CA ALA A 444 -26.83 -8.94 -5.04
C ALA A 444 -28.29 -8.46 -5.26
N ALA A 445 -29.05 -8.26 -4.18
CA ALA A 445 -30.39 -7.68 -4.27
C ALA A 445 -30.36 -6.23 -4.77
N PHE A 446 -29.35 -5.42 -4.40
CA PHE A 446 -29.21 -4.05 -4.89
C PHE A 446 -28.68 -4.00 -6.31
N THR A 447 -27.69 -4.84 -6.67
CA THR A 447 -27.12 -4.88 -8.04
C THR A 447 -28.09 -5.45 -9.08
N SER A 448 -29.18 -6.12 -8.67
CA SER A 448 -30.25 -6.56 -9.57
C SER A 448 -31.24 -5.45 -9.95
N LEU A 449 -31.09 -4.24 -9.39
CA LEU A 449 -31.95 -3.09 -9.71
C LEU A 449 -31.66 -2.55 -11.12
N PRO A 450 -32.67 -1.94 -11.80
CA PRO A 450 -32.46 -1.33 -13.11
C PRO A 450 -31.40 -0.22 -13.07
N ALA A 451 -30.64 -0.05 -14.17
CA ALA A 451 -29.57 0.96 -14.28
C ALA A 451 -29.98 2.40 -13.92
N ARG A 452 -31.27 2.73 -14.02
CA ARG A 452 -31.80 4.04 -13.59
C ARG A 452 -31.67 4.29 -12.07
N LEU A 453 -31.46 3.23 -11.29
CA LEU A 453 -31.37 3.26 -9.83
C LEU A 453 -29.95 2.97 -9.31
N GLU A 454 -28.92 3.10 -10.15
CA GLU A 454 -27.50 2.94 -9.73
C GLU A 454 -27.12 3.80 -8.52
N TRP A 455 -27.72 5.01 -8.41
CA TRP A 455 -27.51 5.86 -7.25
C TRP A 455 -27.99 5.22 -5.94
N VAL A 456 -29.01 4.34 -5.99
CA VAL A 456 -29.53 3.60 -4.82
C VAL A 456 -28.51 2.57 -4.35
N GLU A 457 -27.76 1.95 -5.28
CA GLU A 457 -26.65 1.03 -4.92
C GLU A 457 -25.60 1.74 -4.09
N ILE A 458 -25.26 2.98 -4.45
CA ILE A 458 -24.25 3.77 -3.75
C ILE A 458 -24.78 4.29 -2.40
N VAL A 459 -25.96 4.92 -2.41
CA VAL A 459 -26.48 5.65 -1.23
C VAL A 459 -27.12 4.71 -0.19
N VAL A 460 -27.74 3.63 -0.65
CA VAL A 460 -28.44 2.68 0.24
C VAL A 460 -27.76 1.32 0.26
N GLY A 461 -27.33 0.80 -0.89
CA GLY A 461 -26.72 -0.52 -1.02
C GLY A 461 -25.40 -0.62 -0.25
N ILE A 462 -24.47 0.33 -0.44
CA ILE A 462 -23.18 0.33 0.29
C ILE A 462 -23.38 0.36 1.82
N PRO A 463 -24.19 1.28 2.41
CA PRO A 463 -24.49 1.24 3.85
C PRO A 463 -25.20 -0.03 4.30
N ALA A 464 -26.10 -0.61 3.48
CA ALA A 464 -26.79 -1.85 3.81
C ALA A 464 -25.84 -3.04 3.86
N ILE A 465 -24.94 -3.18 2.86
CA ILE A 465 -23.88 -4.20 2.83
C ILE A 465 -23.00 -4.09 4.08
N ALA A 466 -22.51 -2.88 4.36
CA ALA A 466 -21.67 -2.61 5.53
C ALA A 466 -22.42 -2.90 6.83
N GLY A 467 -23.67 -2.44 6.94
CA GLY A 467 -24.51 -2.60 8.13
C GLY A 467 -24.77 -4.09 8.47
N VAL A 468 -25.15 -4.89 7.48
CA VAL A 468 -25.38 -6.33 7.67
C VAL A 468 -24.09 -7.05 8.05
N TYR A 469 -23.00 -6.76 7.34
CA TYR A 469 -21.70 -7.36 7.61
C TYR A 469 -21.21 -7.03 9.03
N LEU A 470 -21.20 -5.75 9.40
CA LEU A 470 -20.75 -5.29 10.71
C LEU A 470 -21.66 -5.75 11.84
N PHE A 471 -22.98 -5.82 11.61
CA PHE A 471 -23.93 -6.32 12.59
C PHE A 471 -23.67 -7.80 12.94
N ILE A 472 -23.47 -8.64 11.92
CA ILE A 472 -23.15 -10.06 12.12
C ILE A 472 -21.81 -10.22 12.85
N LEU A 473 -20.78 -9.47 12.45
CA LEU A 473 -19.48 -9.50 13.13
C LEU A 473 -19.59 -9.05 14.58
N TRP A 474 -20.30 -7.97 14.85
CA TRP A 474 -20.48 -7.45 16.20
C TRP A 474 -21.19 -8.43 17.11
N ARG A 475 -22.21 -9.12 16.59
CA ARG A 475 -23.06 -10.01 17.38
C ARG A 475 -22.43 -11.37 17.64
N TRP A 476 -21.69 -11.92 16.67
CA TRP A 476 -21.23 -13.32 16.72
C TRP A 476 -19.70 -13.51 16.56
N ALA A 477 -18.96 -12.57 15.97
CA ALA A 477 -17.53 -12.69 15.76
C ALA A 477 -16.69 -11.98 16.82
N PHE A 478 -17.15 -10.82 17.33
CA PHE A 478 -16.41 -10.00 18.26
C PHE A 478 -16.59 -10.48 19.70
N GLY A 479 -15.49 -10.96 20.28
CA GLY A 479 -15.37 -11.27 21.71
C GLY A 479 -15.09 -10.01 22.56
N PRO A 480 -14.99 -10.17 23.89
CA PRO A 480 -14.67 -9.05 24.80
C PRO A 480 -13.37 -8.33 24.46
N ALA A 481 -12.32 -9.07 24.07
CA ALA A 481 -11.03 -8.52 23.66
C ALA A 481 -11.12 -7.71 22.35
N ASP A 482 -12.02 -8.08 21.44
CA ASP A 482 -12.22 -7.34 20.18
C ASP A 482 -12.95 -6.01 20.43
N ARG A 483 -13.86 -5.99 21.38
CA ARG A 483 -14.64 -4.79 21.76
C ARG A 483 -13.79 -3.70 22.41
N ALA A 484 -12.63 -4.06 22.97
CA ALA A 484 -11.65 -3.11 23.49
C ALA A 484 -11.16 -2.10 22.40
N LEU A 485 -11.18 -2.49 21.12
CA LEU A 485 -10.93 -1.57 19.99
C LEU A 485 -11.86 -0.35 19.98
N PHE A 486 -13.09 -0.50 20.45
CA PHE A 486 -14.14 0.54 20.38
C PHE A 486 -14.30 1.37 21.66
N GLY A 487 -13.43 1.18 22.67
CA GLY A 487 -13.27 2.18 23.73
C GLY A 487 -13.95 1.94 25.06
N LYS A 488 -14.50 0.76 25.35
CA LYS A 488 -14.80 0.35 26.73
C LYS A 488 -13.93 -0.85 27.09
N MET A 489 -12.93 -0.63 27.94
CA MET A 489 -12.32 -1.76 28.64
C MET A 489 -13.41 -2.36 29.54
N PRO A 490 -13.62 -3.68 29.54
CA PRO A 490 -14.37 -4.32 30.60
C PRO A 490 -13.67 -4.01 31.91
N SER A 491 -14.42 -3.63 32.93
CA SER A 491 -13.89 -3.51 34.28
C SER A 491 -13.26 -4.85 34.68
N ALA A 492 -12.24 -4.83 35.56
CA ALA A 492 -11.58 -6.04 36.02
C ALA A 492 -12.57 -7.09 36.57
N GLU A 493 -13.76 -6.66 37.00
CA GLU A 493 -14.88 -7.47 37.45
C GLU A 493 -15.60 -8.21 36.30
N GLU A 494 -15.76 -7.58 35.11
CA GLU A 494 -16.38 -8.23 33.93
C GLU A 494 -15.42 -9.25 33.27
N ALA A 495 -14.11 -9.08 33.42
CA ALA A 495 -13.10 -10.02 32.92
C ALA A 495 -13.02 -11.31 33.77
N SER A 496 -13.55 -11.32 34.98
CA SER A 496 -13.53 -12.46 35.89
C SER A 496 -14.79 -13.35 35.83
N LEU A 497 -15.84 -12.93 35.11
CA LEU A 497 -17.05 -13.73 34.96
C LEU A 497 -16.80 -14.92 34.00
N PRO A 498 -17.11 -16.15 34.40
CA PRO A 498 -17.01 -17.31 33.50
C PRO A 498 -18.00 -17.09 32.33
N ASN A 499 -17.52 -17.44 31.14
CA ASN A 499 -18.24 -17.27 29.87
C ASN A 499 -19.52 -18.16 29.87
N VAL A 500 -20.60 -17.66 30.44
CA VAL A 500 -21.92 -18.30 30.40
C VAL A 500 -22.55 -18.02 29.06
N GLY A 501 -22.26 -18.83 28.05
CA GLY A 501 -22.92 -18.66 26.76
C GLY A 501 -22.24 -19.29 25.55
N ALA A 502 -21.41 -20.34 25.75
CA ALA A 502 -21.08 -21.25 24.65
C ALA A 502 -21.88 -22.54 24.81
N PRO A 503 -22.83 -22.88 23.91
CA PRO A 503 -23.37 -24.24 23.91
C PRO A 503 -22.24 -25.18 23.54
N ALA A 504 -21.99 -26.15 24.40
CA ALA A 504 -21.18 -27.32 24.10
C ALA A 504 -21.79 -28.02 22.88
N ARG A 505 -21.03 -28.05 21.78
CA ARG A 505 -20.99 -29.14 20.81
C ARG A 505 -19.89 -28.89 19.79
#